data_2377e78420d181a0a7e93a0b4374d8c4
#
_entry.id   2377e78420d181a0a7e93a0b4374d8c4
#
_cell.length_a   1.000
_cell.length_b   1.000
_cell.length_c   1.000
_cell.angle_alpha   90.00
_cell.angle_beta   90.00
_cell.angle_gamma   90.00
#
_symmetry.space_group_name_H-M   'P 1'
#
loop_
_entity.id
_entity.type
_entity.pdbx_description
1 polymer ?
#
loop_
_entity_poly.entity_id
_entity_poly.type
_entity_poly.pdbx_seq_one_letter_code
_entity_poly.pdbx_strand_id
1 'polypeptide(L)'
;NDMVLEGGYKSLEICKAAGVKVAYGSDLLGALAEDQSREFSIRAEVQSPIEVFRSATTIAAEVVRRPGRLGTVAPDAWADLVVVDDDPLKDLTLLQGQGRHMAAIVKGGVFHKNRLAA
;
A
#
# COMPACT_ATOMS: atom_id res chain seq x y z
N ASN A 1 1.10 6.40 23.42
CA ASN A 1 1.32 5.92 22.04
C ASN A 1 1.17 4.41 21.91
N ASP A 2 1.70 3.61 22.82
CA ASP A 2 1.66 2.14 22.75
C ASP A 2 0.23 1.59 22.78
N MET A 3 -0.64 2.17 23.62
CA MET A 3 -2.04 1.77 23.74
C MET A 3 -2.86 2.02 22.45
N VAL A 4 -2.56 3.09 21.71
CA VAL A 4 -3.21 3.38 20.42
C VAL A 4 -2.75 2.38 19.35
N LEU A 5 -1.47 2.06 19.31
CA LEU A 5 -0.91 1.09 18.38
C LEU A 5 -1.43 -0.32 18.68
N GLU A 6 -1.46 -0.72 19.95
CA GLU A 6 -2.03 -2.00 20.41
C GLU A 6 -3.53 -2.11 20.06
N GLY A 7 -4.30 -1.02 20.24
CA GLY A 7 -5.69 -0.94 19.81
C GLY A 7 -5.85 -1.10 18.30
N GLY A 8 -4.93 -0.55 17.52
CA GLY A 8 -4.88 -0.69 16.06
C GLY A 8 -4.65 -2.15 15.64
N TYR A 9 -3.70 -2.84 16.23
CA TYR A 9 -3.47 -4.27 15.96
C TYR A 9 -4.70 -5.11 16.30
N LYS A 10 -5.29 -4.87 17.46
CA LYS A 10 -6.50 -5.57 17.90
C LYS A 10 -7.67 -5.37 16.94
N SER A 11 -7.85 -4.16 16.45
CA SER A 11 -8.89 -3.84 15.45
C SER A 11 -8.68 -4.60 14.14
N LEU A 12 -7.44 -4.66 13.64
CA LEU A 12 -7.10 -5.43 12.45
C LEU A 12 -7.35 -6.93 12.63
N GLU A 13 -6.99 -7.50 13.79
CA GLU A 13 -7.26 -8.90 14.12
C GLU A 13 -8.75 -9.21 14.13
N ILE A 14 -9.56 -8.36 14.75
CA ILE A 14 -11.02 -8.51 14.80
C ILE A 14 -11.62 -8.45 13.40
N CYS A 15 -11.22 -7.45 12.60
CA CYS A 15 -11.69 -7.32 11.22
C CYS A 15 -11.31 -8.53 10.37
N LYS A 16 -10.08 -9.02 10.51
CA LYS A 16 -9.59 -10.20 9.81
C LYS A 16 -10.41 -11.45 10.19
N ALA A 17 -10.63 -11.68 11.48
CA ALA A 17 -11.42 -12.79 11.99
C ALA A 17 -12.88 -12.74 11.51
N ALA A 18 -13.45 -11.54 11.39
CA ALA A 18 -14.81 -11.30 10.91
C ALA A 18 -14.92 -11.28 9.36
N GLY A 19 -13.84 -11.45 8.61
CA GLY A 19 -13.85 -11.39 7.16
C GLY A 19 -14.12 -10.01 6.59
N VAL A 20 -13.92 -8.94 7.37
CA VAL A 20 -14.10 -7.55 6.94
C VAL A 20 -12.90 -7.10 6.13
N LYS A 21 -13.15 -6.53 4.95
CA LYS A 21 -12.11 -5.91 4.13
C LYS A 21 -11.71 -4.57 4.73
N VAL A 22 -10.43 -4.38 4.97
CA VAL A 22 -9.86 -3.15 5.52
C VAL A 22 -8.88 -2.56 4.51
N ALA A 23 -9.19 -1.38 3.99
CA ALA A 23 -8.28 -0.67 3.09
C ALA A 23 -7.11 -0.04 3.86
N TYR A 24 -6.01 0.16 3.16
CA TYR A 24 -4.86 0.93 3.65
C TYR A 24 -5.24 2.41 3.76
N GLY A 25 -4.85 3.06 4.85
CA GLY A 25 -5.07 4.50 5.03
C GLY A 25 -4.46 4.97 6.35
N SER A 26 -3.35 5.69 6.26
CA SER A 26 -2.57 6.14 7.42
C SER A 26 -3.19 7.32 8.16
N ASP A 27 -4.02 8.13 7.48
CA ASP A 27 -4.61 9.37 8.01
C ASP A 27 -3.58 10.37 8.59
N LEU A 28 -2.35 10.35 8.08
CA LEU A 28 -1.27 11.22 8.51
C LEU A 28 -1.27 12.52 7.72
N LEU A 29 -1.23 13.66 8.42
CA LEU A 29 -1.28 14.99 7.84
C LEU A 29 -0.03 15.80 8.16
N GLY A 30 0.23 16.83 7.36
CA GLY A 30 1.34 17.78 7.56
C GLY A 30 2.70 17.09 7.56
N ALA A 31 3.54 17.40 8.53
CA ALA A 31 4.88 16.83 8.65
C ALA A 31 4.92 15.32 8.86
N LEU A 32 3.80 14.71 9.32
CA LEU A 32 3.70 13.26 9.51
C LEU A 32 3.40 12.51 8.21
N ALA A 33 3.07 13.21 7.11
CA ALA A 33 2.77 12.58 5.83
C ALA A 33 3.95 11.76 5.27
N GLU A 34 5.18 12.09 5.66
CA GLU A 34 6.37 11.33 5.27
C GLU A 34 6.38 9.90 5.87
N ASP A 35 5.67 9.70 6.99
CA ASP A 35 5.58 8.41 7.68
C ASP A 35 4.42 7.52 7.18
N GLN A 36 3.62 7.99 6.23
CA GLN A 36 2.44 7.25 5.77
C GLN A 36 2.75 5.82 5.29
N SER A 37 3.92 5.59 4.72
CA SER A 37 4.33 4.26 4.24
C SER A 37 4.76 3.30 5.35
N ARG A 38 4.92 3.76 6.60
CA ARG A 38 5.19 2.90 7.77
C ARG A 38 4.03 1.95 8.08
N GLU A 39 2.82 2.28 7.63
CA GLU A 39 1.66 1.41 7.80
C GLU A 39 1.86 0.03 7.16
N PHE A 40 2.68 -0.10 6.12
CA PHE A 40 3.03 -1.40 5.55
C PHE A 40 3.65 -2.34 6.60
N SER A 41 4.60 -1.85 7.40
CA SER A 41 5.22 -2.63 8.48
C SER A 41 4.28 -2.85 9.65
N ILE A 42 3.49 -1.85 10.02
CA ILE A 42 2.51 -1.96 11.13
C ILE A 42 1.49 -3.06 10.82
N ARG A 43 0.95 -3.06 9.61
CA ARG A 43 -0.01 -4.09 9.19
C ARG A 43 0.61 -5.48 9.10
N ALA A 44 1.89 -5.59 8.78
CA ALA A 44 2.60 -6.85 8.66
C ALA A 44 2.70 -7.62 10.01
N GLU A 45 2.50 -6.95 11.15
CA GLU A 45 2.44 -7.60 12.45
C GLU A 45 1.17 -8.49 12.61
N VAL A 46 0.13 -8.23 11.83
CA VAL A 46 -1.17 -8.92 11.92
C VAL A 46 -1.56 -9.62 10.61
N GLN A 47 -1.16 -9.06 9.49
CA GLN A 47 -1.54 -9.48 8.15
C GLN A 47 -0.35 -10.08 7.39
N SER A 48 -0.63 -11.06 6.53
CA SER A 48 0.38 -11.55 5.58
C SER A 48 0.74 -10.47 4.54
N PRO A 49 1.93 -10.54 3.91
CA PRO A 49 2.32 -9.57 2.90
C PRO A 49 1.29 -9.38 1.79
N ILE A 50 0.66 -10.46 1.31
CA ILE A 50 -0.37 -10.37 0.27
C ILE A 50 -1.64 -9.68 0.77
N GLU A 51 -2.04 -9.88 2.03
CA GLU A 51 -3.18 -9.18 2.63
C GLU A 51 -2.89 -7.67 2.73
N VAL A 52 -1.70 -7.31 3.19
CA VAL A 52 -1.25 -5.91 3.25
C VAL A 52 -1.26 -5.29 1.85
N PHE A 53 -0.70 -5.99 0.86
CA PHE A 53 -0.65 -5.54 -0.52
C PHE A 53 -2.05 -5.30 -1.11
N ARG A 54 -2.97 -6.22 -0.90
CA ARG A 54 -4.37 -6.08 -1.32
C ARG A 54 -5.07 -4.92 -0.66
N SER A 55 -4.77 -4.65 0.62
CA SER A 55 -5.36 -3.51 1.34
C SER A 55 -5.02 -2.17 0.69
N ALA A 56 -3.81 -2.04 0.13
CA ALA A 56 -3.31 -0.83 -0.53
C ALA A 56 -3.65 -0.76 -2.04
N THR A 57 -4.15 -1.83 -2.62
CA THR A 57 -4.40 -1.94 -4.06
C THR A 57 -5.86 -2.26 -4.37
N THR A 58 -6.21 -3.52 -4.49
CA THR A 58 -7.55 -3.94 -4.94
C THR A 58 -8.66 -3.56 -3.96
N ILE A 59 -8.43 -3.69 -2.65
CA ILE A 59 -9.41 -3.31 -1.62
C ILE A 59 -9.57 -1.78 -1.59
N ALA A 60 -8.46 -1.02 -1.66
CA ALA A 60 -8.52 0.44 -1.74
C ALA A 60 -9.28 0.91 -3.00
N ALA A 61 -9.10 0.22 -4.13
CA ALA A 61 -9.84 0.50 -5.35
C ALA A 61 -11.36 0.29 -5.21
N GLU A 62 -11.79 -0.72 -4.43
CA GLU A 62 -13.21 -0.92 -4.09
C GLU A 62 -13.76 0.27 -3.27
N VAL A 63 -12.99 0.75 -2.27
CA VAL A 63 -13.39 1.88 -1.42
C VAL A 63 -13.63 3.16 -2.24
N VAL A 64 -12.75 3.44 -3.20
CA VAL A 64 -12.90 4.60 -4.10
C VAL A 64 -13.82 4.34 -5.30
N ARG A 65 -14.50 3.19 -5.32
CA ARG A 65 -15.44 2.78 -6.39
C ARG A 65 -14.81 2.74 -7.78
N ARG A 66 -13.58 2.23 -7.87
CA ARG A 66 -12.82 2.05 -9.12
C ARG A 66 -12.20 0.64 -9.24
N PRO A 67 -12.94 -0.46 -8.87
CA PRO A 67 -12.42 -1.80 -9.03
C PRO A 67 -12.14 -2.08 -10.52
N GLY A 68 -11.04 -2.78 -10.80
CA GLY A 68 -10.61 -3.08 -12.16
C GLY A 68 -10.00 -1.89 -12.94
N ARG A 69 -10.13 -0.66 -12.43
CA ARG A 69 -9.49 0.53 -13.01
C ARG A 69 -8.24 0.97 -12.25
N LEU A 70 -8.24 0.77 -10.93
CA LEU A 70 -7.14 1.05 -10.03
C LEU A 70 -6.75 -0.21 -9.25
N GLY A 71 -5.54 -0.22 -8.71
CA GLY A 71 -5.06 -1.27 -7.82
C GLY A 71 -4.80 -2.61 -8.50
N THR A 72 -4.73 -2.65 -9.82
CA THR A 72 -4.47 -3.86 -10.61
C THR A 72 -3.71 -3.53 -11.88
N VAL A 73 -2.93 -4.49 -12.36
CA VAL A 73 -2.27 -4.44 -13.68
C VAL A 73 -3.05 -5.36 -14.60
N ALA A 74 -3.93 -4.77 -15.41
CA ALA A 74 -4.83 -5.51 -16.30
C ALA A 74 -5.16 -4.65 -17.53
N PRO A 75 -5.63 -5.25 -18.64
CA PRO A 75 -6.19 -4.50 -19.74
C PRO A 75 -7.30 -3.55 -19.26
N ASP A 76 -7.33 -2.35 -19.82
CA ASP A 76 -8.29 -1.27 -19.49
C ASP A 76 -8.12 -0.66 -18.08
N ALA A 77 -7.19 -1.12 -17.26
CA ALA A 77 -6.83 -0.43 -16.02
C ALA A 77 -6.04 0.85 -16.33
N TRP A 78 -6.14 1.81 -15.43
CA TRP A 78 -5.34 3.03 -15.55
C TRP A 78 -3.86 2.71 -15.35
N ALA A 79 -3.01 3.43 -16.06
CA ALA A 79 -1.56 3.29 -15.95
C ALA A 79 -1.03 4.03 -14.71
N ASP A 80 -1.48 3.60 -13.54
CA ASP A 80 -0.99 3.97 -12.22
C ASP A 80 -0.16 2.81 -11.69
N LEU A 81 1.16 2.87 -11.88
CA LEU A 81 2.07 1.75 -11.70
C LEU A 81 3.29 2.14 -10.89
N VAL A 82 3.80 1.22 -10.11
CA VAL A 82 5.14 1.31 -9.51
C VAL A 82 5.97 0.10 -9.92
N VAL A 83 7.23 0.31 -10.22
CA VAL A 83 8.22 -0.75 -10.42
C VAL A 83 9.14 -0.73 -9.22
N VAL A 84 9.14 -1.81 -8.45
CA VAL A 84 9.92 -1.95 -7.22
C VAL A 84 11.22 -2.68 -7.51
N ASP A 85 12.29 -2.33 -6.81
CA ASP A 85 13.65 -2.84 -7.06
C ASP A 85 13.79 -4.35 -6.79
N ASP A 86 12.90 -4.94 -5.95
CA ASP A 86 12.87 -6.37 -5.64
C ASP A 86 11.42 -6.79 -5.29
N ASP A 87 11.20 -8.01 -4.80
CA ASP A 87 9.90 -8.59 -4.50
C ASP A 87 9.31 -8.03 -3.19
N PRO A 88 8.31 -7.12 -3.26
CA PRO A 88 7.72 -6.53 -2.07
C PRO A 88 6.86 -7.51 -1.26
N LEU A 89 6.52 -8.68 -1.79
CA LEU A 89 5.82 -9.73 -1.03
C LEU A 89 6.77 -10.47 -0.09
N LYS A 90 8.08 -10.39 -0.35
CA LYS A 90 9.13 -10.91 0.56
C LYS A 90 9.60 -9.86 1.55
N ASP A 91 9.58 -8.58 1.14
CA ASP A 91 10.02 -7.46 1.96
C ASP A 91 9.15 -6.22 1.71
N LEU A 92 8.16 -6.02 2.57
CA LEU A 92 7.25 -4.87 2.50
C LEU A 92 7.96 -3.52 2.76
N THR A 93 9.17 -3.52 3.33
CA THR A 93 9.92 -2.27 3.54
C THR A 93 10.35 -1.62 2.23
N LEU A 94 10.38 -2.36 1.13
CA LEU A 94 10.60 -1.84 -0.22
C LEU A 94 9.53 -0.82 -0.66
N LEU A 95 8.36 -0.84 -0.03
CA LEU A 95 7.27 0.12 -0.28
C LEU A 95 7.37 1.38 0.59
N GLN A 96 8.35 1.44 1.48
CA GLN A 96 8.59 2.56 2.40
C GLN A 96 9.65 3.53 1.86
N GLY A 97 9.91 4.59 2.62
CA GLY A 97 11.00 5.51 2.36
C GLY A 97 10.76 6.42 1.14
N GLN A 98 9.52 6.89 0.95
CA GLN A 98 9.16 7.87 -0.09
C GLN A 98 9.56 7.42 -1.51
N GLY A 99 9.38 6.14 -1.81
CA GLY A 99 9.70 5.57 -3.12
C GLY A 99 11.20 5.34 -3.37
N ARG A 100 12.02 5.28 -2.32
CA ARG A 100 13.47 5.05 -2.43
C ARG A 100 13.79 3.79 -3.22
N HIS A 101 13.04 2.72 -3.00
CA HIS A 101 13.19 1.42 -3.65
C HIS A 101 12.28 1.23 -4.87
N MET A 102 11.74 2.30 -5.41
CA MET A 102 10.93 2.27 -6.63
C MET A 102 11.75 2.76 -7.81
N ALA A 103 12.02 1.86 -8.77
CA ALA A 103 12.75 2.17 -9.99
C ALA A 103 11.93 3.08 -10.91
N ALA A 104 10.61 2.91 -10.92
CA ALA A 104 9.71 3.81 -11.66
C ALA A 104 8.40 4.05 -10.90
N ILE A 105 7.85 5.23 -11.07
CA ILE A 105 6.52 5.63 -10.59
C ILE A 105 5.79 6.26 -11.76
N VAL A 106 4.67 5.66 -12.15
CA VAL A 106 3.82 6.10 -13.26
C VAL A 106 2.44 6.43 -12.73
N LYS A 107 1.90 7.57 -13.10
CA LYS A 107 0.53 7.97 -12.80
C LYS A 107 -0.16 8.48 -14.05
N GLY A 108 -1.31 7.89 -14.39
CA GLY A 108 -2.04 8.23 -15.60
C GLY A 108 -1.20 8.08 -16.87
N GLY A 109 -0.26 7.13 -16.91
CA GLY A 109 0.65 6.92 -18.04
C GLY A 109 1.85 7.87 -18.08
N VAL A 110 2.00 8.79 -17.10
CA VAL A 110 3.11 9.74 -17.04
C VAL A 110 4.12 9.30 -15.98
N PHE A 111 5.39 9.27 -16.35
CA PHE A 111 6.49 8.98 -15.41
C PHE A 111 6.71 10.16 -14.46
N HIS A 112 6.55 9.94 -13.18
CA HIS A 112 6.94 10.85 -12.10
C HIS A 112 8.33 10.52 -11.56
N LYS A 113 8.76 9.27 -11.71
CA LYS A 113 10.11 8.79 -11.44
C LYS A 113 10.45 7.73 -12.47
N ASN A 114 11.66 7.78 -13.02
CA ASN A 114 12.15 6.78 -13.97
C ASN A 114 13.66 6.59 -13.82
N ARG A 115 14.06 5.47 -13.23
CA ARG A 115 15.44 4.99 -13.15
C ARG A 115 15.67 3.78 -14.07
N LEU A 116 14.68 3.41 -14.89
CA LEU A 116 14.77 2.25 -15.79
C LEU A 116 15.56 2.57 -17.06
N ALA A 117 15.54 3.84 -17.48
CA ALA A 117 16.30 4.28 -18.63
C ALA A 117 17.77 4.49 -18.22
N ALA A 118 18.62 3.57 -18.61
CA ALA A 118 20.05 3.74 -18.56
C ALA A 118 20.53 4.50 -19.81
#